data_f4fdbf098792222ab89c4c3ba358f26f
#
_entry.id   f4fdbf098792222ab89c4c3ba358f26f
#
_cell.length_a   1.000
_cell.length_b   1.000
_cell.length_c   1.000
_cell.angle_alpha   90.00
_cell.angle_beta   90.00
_cell.angle_gamma   90.00
#
_symmetry.space_group_name_H-M   'P 1'
#
loop_
_entity.id
_entity.type
_entity.pdbx_description
1 polymer ?
#
loop_
_entity_poly.entity_id
_entity_poly.type
_entity_poly.pdbx_seq_one_letter_code
_entity_poly.pdbx_strand_id
1 'polypeptide(L)'
;MLMGWVWRVLGLVILLNARPTLAGECPVSVVGGKPALQQRSAEARLRFIQDRLRADAHNARIWGYSWGAIYSALATGQLVAAPLVSHASGLDLYVGGGAALIGLIPLVVTPLKVIGDERRLDELAAAPPEIDPCVALARAEELLERDAANEAQGQSLLFQGGNLVFNAGIFFVIGAGFGHWISATTSLFTGITTGEVMILTQPVGAVMALHQYRRGDLGAPSAGVRVGIAPLVAKNASGMVVILTF
;
A
#
# COMPACT_ATOMS: atom_id res chain seq x y z
N MET A 1 -8.08 62.22 -36.47
CA MET A 1 -8.97 61.51 -35.50
C MET A 1 -8.74 59.99 -35.45
N LEU A 2 -7.68 59.42 -35.96
CA LEU A 2 -7.43 57.94 -35.98
C LEU A 2 -6.45 57.45 -34.91
N MET A 3 -5.75 58.32 -34.22
CA MET A 3 -4.71 57.97 -33.25
C MET A 3 -5.22 57.68 -31.84
N GLY A 4 -6.47 58.00 -31.52
CA GLY A 4 -7.04 57.75 -30.18
C GLY A 4 -7.64 56.34 -29.99
N TRP A 5 -7.85 55.59 -31.06
CA TRP A 5 -8.50 54.26 -31.01
C TRP A 5 -7.52 53.13 -30.76
N VAL A 6 -6.29 53.27 -31.21
CA VAL A 6 -5.26 52.24 -31.11
C VAL A 6 -4.84 52.01 -29.65
N TRP A 7 -4.79 53.06 -28.81
CA TRP A 7 -4.42 52.95 -27.42
C TRP A 7 -5.52 52.36 -26.53
N ARG A 8 -6.79 52.47 -26.92
CA ARG A 8 -7.90 51.87 -26.15
C ARG A 8 -8.02 50.36 -26.41
N VAL A 9 -7.63 49.87 -27.60
CA VAL A 9 -7.65 48.45 -27.91
C VAL A 9 -6.42 47.76 -27.30
N LEU A 10 -5.24 48.39 -27.29
CA LEU A 10 -4.04 47.81 -26.64
C LEU A 10 -4.20 47.73 -25.12
N GLY A 11 -4.87 48.70 -24.48
CA GLY A 11 -5.14 48.66 -23.04
C GLY A 11 -6.10 47.53 -22.63
N LEU A 12 -7.03 47.15 -23.51
CA LEU A 12 -8.03 46.11 -23.23
C LEU A 12 -7.43 44.69 -23.39
N VAL A 13 -6.48 44.51 -24.30
CA VAL A 13 -5.82 43.22 -24.52
C VAL A 13 -4.83 42.84 -23.40
N ILE A 14 -4.24 43.83 -22.74
CA ILE A 14 -3.32 43.60 -21.60
C ILE A 14 -4.10 43.20 -20.33
N LEU A 15 -5.33 43.66 -20.15
CA LEU A 15 -6.15 43.31 -18.98
C LEU A 15 -6.78 41.91 -19.07
N LEU A 16 -6.92 41.34 -20.28
CA LEU A 16 -7.50 40.00 -20.45
C LEU A 16 -6.51 38.84 -20.21
N ASN A 17 -5.20 39.11 -20.07
CA ASN A 17 -4.20 38.11 -19.77
C ASN A 17 -3.70 38.10 -18.32
N ALA A 18 -4.22 38.95 -17.46
CA ALA A 18 -4.04 38.84 -16.04
C ALA A 18 -4.91 37.67 -15.52
N ARG A 19 -4.49 36.44 -15.75
CA ARG A 19 -4.96 35.34 -14.92
C ARG A 19 -4.60 35.73 -13.50
N PRO A 20 -5.55 35.83 -12.58
CA PRO A 20 -5.20 35.96 -11.17
C PRO A 20 -4.39 34.71 -10.83
N THR A 21 -3.09 34.82 -10.75
CA THR A 21 -2.25 33.89 -10.03
C THR A 21 -2.62 34.05 -8.56
N LEU A 22 -3.76 33.50 -8.18
CA LEU A 22 -4.06 33.16 -6.81
C LEU A 22 -3.13 31.97 -6.45
N ALA A 23 -1.83 32.23 -6.44
CA ALA A 23 -0.89 31.47 -5.67
C ALA A 23 -1.12 31.86 -4.21
N GLY A 24 -2.29 31.51 -3.67
CA GLY A 24 -2.55 31.58 -2.26
C GLY A 24 -1.50 30.69 -1.60
N GLU A 25 -0.56 31.31 -0.88
CA GLU A 25 0.36 30.58 -0.01
C GLU A 25 -0.51 29.90 1.05
N CYS A 26 -0.76 28.60 0.86
CA CYS A 26 -1.43 27.83 1.88
C CYS A 26 -0.58 27.84 3.14
N PRO A 27 -1.20 27.95 4.33
CA PRO A 27 -0.49 27.93 5.59
C PRO A 27 0.36 26.65 5.69
N VAL A 28 1.32 26.67 6.61
CA VAL A 28 2.27 25.59 6.87
C VAL A 28 1.57 24.24 6.80
N SER A 29 2.16 23.29 6.05
CA SER A 29 1.68 21.93 5.95
C SER A 29 1.34 21.33 7.31
N VAL A 30 0.16 20.73 7.43
CA VAL A 30 -0.31 20.03 8.65
C VAL A 30 0.65 18.89 9.03
N VAL A 31 1.30 18.30 8.03
CA VAL A 31 2.18 17.11 8.17
C VAL A 31 3.61 17.48 8.54
N GLY A 32 3.91 18.76 8.71
CA GLY A 32 5.29 19.26 8.89
C GLY A 32 6.11 19.16 7.60
N GLY A 33 7.24 19.81 7.55
CA GLY A 33 8.12 19.76 6.38
C GLY A 33 9.24 20.79 6.44
N LYS A 34 10.24 20.61 5.57
CA LYS A 34 11.33 21.58 5.41
C LYS A 34 10.79 22.85 4.74
N PRO A 35 11.45 24.00 4.92
CA PRO A 35 11.09 25.26 4.28
C PRO A 35 10.94 25.16 2.74
N ALA A 36 11.68 24.25 2.11
CA ALA A 36 11.58 23.97 0.68
C ALA A 36 10.19 23.51 0.24
N LEU A 37 9.41 22.83 1.09
CA LEU A 37 8.04 22.42 0.81
C LEU A 37 7.12 23.64 0.77
N GLN A 38 7.33 24.62 1.64
CA GLN A 38 6.50 25.84 1.73
C GLN A 38 6.63 26.73 0.47
N GLN A 39 7.76 26.62 -0.23
CA GLN A 39 8.00 27.33 -1.49
C GLN A 39 7.27 26.69 -2.69
N ARG A 40 6.67 25.50 -2.52
CA ARG A 40 5.91 24.82 -3.55
C ARG A 40 4.45 25.25 -3.54
N SER A 41 3.89 25.47 -4.73
CA SER A 41 2.47 25.82 -4.84
C SER A 41 1.57 24.72 -4.28
N ALA A 42 0.41 25.09 -3.74
CA ALA A 42 -0.59 24.15 -3.23
C ALA A 42 -0.97 23.10 -4.27
N GLU A 43 -1.12 23.52 -5.53
CA GLU A 43 -1.45 22.63 -6.65
C GLU A 43 -0.35 21.60 -6.94
N ALA A 44 0.92 21.99 -6.90
CA ALA A 44 2.03 21.05 -7.09
C ALA A 44 2.11 20.02 -5.95
N ARG A 45 1.86 20.46 -4.74
CA ARG A 45 1.80 19.61 -3.54
C ARG A 45 0.65 18.61 -3.63
N LEU A 46 -0.55 19.08 -3.99
CA LEU A 46 -1.73 18.23 -4.14
C LEU A 46 -1.54 17.19 -5.26
N ARG A 47 -1.07 17.61 -6.43
CA ARG A 47 -0.78 16.68 -7.54
C ARG A 47 0.23 15.60 -7.13
N PHE A 48 1.30 15.98 -6.45
CA PHE A 48 2.28 15.01 -5.95
C PHE A 48 1.60 13.94 -5.07
N ILE A 49 0.79 14.34 -4.09
CA ILE A 49 0.10 13.41 -3.20
C ILE A 49 -0.83 12.49 -4.00
N GLN A 50 -1.62 13.05 -4.92
CA GLN A 50 -2.54 12.27 -5.76
C GLN A 50 -1.82 11.22 -6.60
N ASP A 51 -0.75 11.61 -7.30
CA ASP A 51 -0.01 10.70 -8.17
C ASP A 51 0.64 9.57 -7.36
N ARG A 52 1.18 9.89 -6.18
CA ARG A 52 1.82 8.90 -5.31
C ARG A 52 0.83 7.93 -4.71
N LEU A 53 -0.26 8.41 -4.14
CA LEU A 53 -1.25 7.53 -3.51
C LEU A 53 -2.03 6.71 -4.54
N ARG A 54 -2.28 7.20 -5.76
CA ARG A 54 -2.84 6.38 -6.85
C ARG A 54 -1.92 5.23 -7.25
N ALA A 55 -0.63 5.52 -7.44
CA ALA A 55 0.35 4.48 -7.78
C ALA A 55 0.44 3.44 -6.66
N ASP A 56 0.41 3.88 -5.42
CA ASP A 56 0.48 3.01 -4.25
C ASP A 56 -0.78 2.18 -4.06
N ALA A 57 -1.97 2.76 -4.22
CA ALA A 57 -3.24 2.04 -4.20
C ALA A 57 -3.29 0.93 -5.28
N HIS A 58 -2.74 1.18 -6.46
CA HIS A 58 -2.62 0.17 -7.51
C HIS A 58 -1.73 -1.00 -7.05
N ASN A 59 -0.55 -0.71 -6.50
CA ASN A 59 0.37 -1.73 -5.98
C ASN A 59 -0.23 -2.50 -4.80
N ALA A 60 -0.93 -1.80 -3.91
CA ALA A 60 -1.62 -2.40 -2.76
C ALA A 60 -2.72 -3.39 -3.20
N ARG A 61 -3.47 -3.08 -4.25
CA ARG A 61 -4.46 -4.02 -4.83
C ARG A 61 -3.78 -5.25 -5.42
N ILE A 62 -2.71 -5.08 -6.20
CA ILE A 62 -1.97 -6.21 -6.77
C ILE A 62 -1.43 -7.11 -5.66
N TRP A 63 -0.80 -6.52 -4.65
CA TRP A 63 -0.28 -7.24 -3.49
C TRP A 63 -1.39 -8.00 -2.75
N GLY A 64 -2.50 -7.33 -2.44
CA GLY A 64 -3.64 -7.93 -1.74
C GLY A 64 -4.26 -9.10 -2.51
N TYR A 65 -4.51 -8.94 -3.82
CA TYR A 65 -5.04 -10.01 -4.67
C TYR A 65 -4.06 -11.17 -4.82
N SER A 66 -2.77 -10.91 -4.95
CA SER A 66 -1.76 -11.96 -5.07
C SER A 66 -1.69 -12.81 -3.81
N TRP A 67 -1.60 -12.17 -2.63
CA TRP A 67 -1.60 -12.90 -1.36
C TRP A 67 -2.95 -13.56 -1.05
N GLY A 68 -4.05 -12.91 -1.40
CA GLY A 68 -5.38 -13.52 -1.33
C GLY A 68 -5.48 -14.79 -2.16
N ALA A 69 -4.98 -14.79 -3.39
CA ALA A 69 -4.94 -15.98 -4.24
C ALA A 69 -4.03 -17.09 -3.67
N ILE A 70 -2.84 -16.72 -3.14
CA ILE A 70 -1.90 -17.67 -2.53
C ILE A 70 -2.54 -18.36 -1.32
N TYR A 71 -3.08 -17.60 -0.36
CA TYR A 71 -3.72 -18.18 0.82
C TYR A 71 -4.97 -18.98 0.48
N SER A 72 -5.77 -18.55 -0.50
CA SER A 72 -6.94 -19.30 -0.98
C SER A 72 -6.53 -20.64 -1.61
N ALA A 73 -5.46 -20.64 -2.41
CA ALA A 73 -4.93 -21.85 -3.01
C ALA A 73 -4.36 -22.83 -1.95
N LEU A 74 -3.62 -22.30 -0.96
CA LEU A 74 -3.10 -23.06 0.16
C LEU A 74 -4.23 -23.68 0.99
N ALA A 75 -5.23 -22.88 1.35
CA ALA A 75 -6.39 -23.36 2.12
C ALA A 75 -7.15 -24.44 1.36
N THR A 76 -7.54 -24.15 0.12
CA THR A 76 -8.33 -25.09 -0.70
C THR A 76 -7.54 -26.37 -0.99
N GLY A 77 -6.26 -26.24 -1.38
CA GLY A 77 -5.40 -27.40 -1.67
C GLY A 77 -5.29 -28.34 -0.48
N GLN A 78 -5.02 -27.79 0.72
CA GLN A 78 -4.88 -28.60 1.93
C GLN A 78 -6.20 -29.22 2.38
N LEU A 79 -7.30 -28.45 2.39
CA LEU A 79 -8.62 -28.94 2.80
C LEU A 79 -9.15 -30.03 1.86
N VAL A 80 -8.91 -29.90 0.55
CA VAL A 80 -9.29 -30.91 -0.44
C VAL A 80 -8.40 -32.16 -0.34
N ALA A 81 -7.11 -32.00 -0.09
CA ALA A 81 -6.19 -33.13 0.03
C ALA A 81 -6.37 -33.90 1.37
N ALA A 82 -6.80 -33.25 2.43
CA ALA A 82 -6.92 -33.85 3.75
C ALA A 82 -7.70 -35.17 3.81
N PRO A 83 -8.89 -35.32 3.18
CA PRO A 83 -9.63 -36.59 3.19
C PRO A 83 -9.02 -37.66 2.26
N LEU A 84 -8.05 -37.32 1.41
CA LEU A 84 -7.47 -38.21 0.40
C LEU A 84 -6.17 -38.89 0.89
N VAL A 85 -5.66 -38.51 2.07
CA VAL A 85 -4.42 -39.05 2.65
C VAL A 85 -4.72 -39.86 3.92
N SER A 86 -3.69 -40.37 4.58
CA SER A 86 -3.83 -41.06 5.87
C SER A 86 -4.46 -40.13 6.91
N HIS A 87 -5.19 -40.69 7.88
CA HIS A 87 -5.84 -39.92 8.93
C HIS A 87 -4.88 -38.97 9.64
N ALA A 88 -3.69 -39.40 9.98
CA ALA A 88 -2.65 -38.59 10.63
C ALA A 88 -2.23 -37.41 9.76
N SER A 89 -1.91 -37.62 8.49
CA SER A 89 -1.54 -36.55 7.56
C SER A 89 -2.73 -35.62 7.26
N GLY A 90 -3.94 -36.16 7.25
CA GLY A 90 -5.16 -35.40 7.04
C GLY A 90 -5.42 -34.39 8.13
N LEU A 91 -5.16 -34.72 9.40
CA LEU A 91 -5.26 -33.79 10.51
C LEU A 91 -4.30 -32.59 10.35
N ASP A 92 -3.05 -32.85 9.96
CA ASP A 92 -2.07 -31.80 9.73
C ASP A 92 -2.52 -30.84 8.61
N LEU A 93 -3.10 -31.40 7.53
CA LEU A 93 -3.63 -30.61 6.42
C LEU A 93 -4.87 -29.80 6.80
N TYR A 94 -5.76 -30.33 7.66
CA TYR A 94 -6.89 -29.54 8.17
C TYR A 94 -6.41 -28.34 9.00
N VAL A 95 -5.41 -28.54 9.87
CA VAL A 95 -4.82 -27.45 10.65
C VAL A 95 -4.15 -26.41 9.74
N GLY A 96 -3.37 -26.86 8.78
CA GLY A 96 -2.70 -25.97 7.82
C GLY A 96 -3.68 -25.19 6.94
N GLY A 97 -4.71 -25.86 6.42
CA GLY A 97 -5.78 -25.22 5.66
C GLY A 97 -6.58 -24.19 6.48
N GLY A 98 -6.88 -24.52 7.75
CA GLY A 98 -7.47 -23.59 8.70
C GLY A 98 -6.58 -22.38 8.98
N ALA A 99 -5.28 -22.60 9.17
CA ALA A 99 -4.30 -21.53 9.34
C ALA A 99 -4.24 -20.59 8.11
N ALA A 100 -4.28 -21.15 6.91
CA ALA A 100 -4.31 -20.37 5.68
C ALA A 100 -5.60 -19.54 5.55
N LEU A 101 -6.76 -20.07 5.96
CA LEU A 101 -8.00 -19.28 6.03
C LEU A 101 -7.90 -18.12 7.03
N ILE A 102 -7.27 -18.33 8.19
CA ILE A 102 -7.01 -17.26 9.15
C ILE A 102 -6.09 -16.19 8.54
N GLY A 103 -5.08 -16.59 7.76
CA GLY A 103 -4.21 -15.69 7.02
C GLY A 103 -4.92 -14.79 6.00
N LEU A 104 -6.08 -15.21 5.48
CA LEU A 104 -6.92 -14.40 4.59
C LEU A 104 -7.66 -13.27 5.32
N ILE A 105 -7.97 -13.44 6.60
CA ILE A 105 -8.81 -12.49 7.35
C ILE A 105 -8.28 -11.06 7.27
N PRO A 106 -7.00 -10.76 7.55
CA PRO A 106 -6.49 -9.39 7.48
C PRO A 106 -6.61 -8.77 6.08
N LEU A 107 -6.42 -9.57 5.02
CA LEU A 107 -6.49 -9.08 3.63
C LEU A 107 -7.90 -8.64 3.24
N VAL A 108 -8.93 -9.28 3.82
CA VAL A 108 -10.34 -9.01 3.48
C VAL A 108 -10.95 -8.00 4.45
N VAL A 109 -10.66 -8.14 5.75
CA VAL A 109 -11.33 -7.33 6.80
C VAL A 109 -10.63 -6.00 7.02
N THR A 110 -9.31 -5.96 6.87
CA THR A 110 -8.50 -4.77 7.10
C THR A 110 -7.56 -4.48 5.90
N PRO A 111 -8.12 -4.26 4.69
CA PRO A 111 -7.29 -3.93 3.53
C PRO A 111 -6.50 -2.63 3.79
N LEU A 112 -5.40 -2.46 3.07
CA LEU A 112 -4.60 -1.24 3.15
C LEU A 112 -5.47 0.00 2.87
N LYS A 113 -5.39 0.99 3.73
CA LYS A 113 -6.26 2.19 3.69
C LYS A 113 -6.13 2.96 2.38
N VAL A 114 -4.92 3.01 1.81
CA VAL A 114 -4.64 3.69 0.54
C VAL A 114 -5.57 3.23 -0.59
N ILE A 115 -6.05 1.98 -0.58
CA ILE A 115 -7.00 1.46 -1.59
C ILE A 115 -8.34 2.20 -1.54
N GLY A 116 -8.84 2.50 -0.34
CA GLY A 116 -10.10 3.24 -0.14
C GLY A 116 -9.93 4.75 -0.27
N ASP A 117 -8.77 5.26 0.08
CA ASP A 117 -8.49 6.69 0.11
C ASP A 117 -8.19 7.30 -1.26
N GLU A 118 -7.78 6.48 -2.24
CA GLU A 118 -7.70 6.90 -3.65
C GLU A 118 -9.00 7.55 -4.14
N ARG A 119 -10.16 6.95 -3.85
CA ARG A 119 -11.46 7.52 -4.25
C ARG A 119 -11.71 8.88 -3.58
N ARG A 120 -11.36 9.03 -2.31
CA ARG A 120 -11.47 10.31 -1.60
C ARG A 120 -10.58 11.39 -2.19
N LEU A 121 -9.39 11.02 -2.66
CA LEU A 121 -8.50 11.94 -3.36
C LEU A 121 -9.08 12.37 -4.71
N ASP A 122 -9.71 11.45 -5.44
CA ASP A 122 -10.38 11.78 -6.71
C ASP A 122 -11.58 12.72 -6.50
N GLU A 123 -12.34 12.51 -5.43
CA GLU A 123 -13.43 13.42 -5.02
C GLU A 123 -12.89 14.82 -4.68
N LEU A 124 -11.75 14.91 -3.97
CA LEU A 124 -11.08 16.18 -3.69
C LEU A 124 -10.56 16.87 -4.96
N ALA A 125 -10.11 16.11 -5.94
CA ALA A 125 -9.64 16.65 -7.23
C ALA A 125 -10.78 17.13 -8.12
N ALA A 126 -11.92 16.45 -8.06
CA ALA A 126 -13.15 16.79 -8.80
C ALA A 126 -14.01 17.83 -8.08
N ALA A 127 -13.56 18.31 -6.91
CA ALA A 127 -14.32 19.25 -6.09
C ALA A 127 -14.64 20.55 -6.86
N PRO A 128 -15.83 21.13 -6.66
CA PRO A 128 -16.20 22.39 -7.28
C PRO A 128 -15.18 23.49 -6.95
N PRO A 129 -14.99 24.48 -7.84
CA PRO A 129 -14.02 25.56 -7.66
C PRO A 129 -14.29 26.44 -6.40
N GLU A 130 -15.39 26.20 -5.73
CA GLU A 130 -15.77 26.85 -4.47
C GLU A 130 -15.00 26.31 -3.25
N ILE A 131 -14.38 25.11 -3.35
CA ILE A 131 -13.57 24.60 -2.25
C ILE A 131 -12.22 25.28 -2.28
N ASP A 132 -11.85 25.91 -1.17
CA ASP A 132 -10.54 26.51 -0.97
C ASP A 132 -9.44 25.47 -1.24
N PRO A 133 -8.52 25.71 -2.20
CA PRO A 133 -7.42 24.81 -2.52
C PRO A 133 -6.57 24.42 -1.30
N CYS A 134 -6.48 25.28 -0.30
CA CYS A 134 -5.75 25.02 0.93
C CYS A 134 -6.46 23.98 1.81
N VAL A 135 -7.79 23.99 1.81
CA VAL A 135 -8.59 22.96 2.52
C VAL A 135 -8.45 21.59 1.83
N ALA A 136 -8.50 21.58 0.49
CA ALA A 136 -8.29 20.35 -0.27
C ALA A 136 -6.89 19.77 -0.04
N LEU A 137 -5.86 20.62 -0.04
CA LEU A 137 -4.49 20.23 0.25
C LEU A 137 -4.32 19.67 1.67
N ALA A 138 -4.88 20.36 2.69
CA ALA A 138 -4.78 19.89 4.07
C ALA A 138 -5.40 18.49 4.25
N ARG A 139 -6.54 18.23 3.60
CA ARG A 139 -7.17 16.89 3.61
C ARG A 139 -6.32 15.84 2.89
N ALA A 140 -5.72 16.18 1.76
CA ALA A 140 -4.83 15.26 1.05
C ALA A 140 -3.58 14.93 1.87
N GLU A 141 -3.02 15.90 2.59
CA GLU A 141 -1.90 15.71 3.52
C GLU A 141 -2.28 14.77 4.67
N GLU A 142 -3.47 14.94 5.24
CA GLU A 142 -3.99 14.05 6.29
C GLU A 142 -4.13 12.60 5.79
N LEU A 143 -4.66 12.42 4.56
CA LEU A 143 -4.75 11.10 3.93
C LEU A 143 -3.36 10.47 3.77
N LEU A 144 -2.38 11.21 3.24
CA LEU A 144 -1.01 10.75 3.06
C LEU A 144 -0.37 10.32 4.39
N GLU A 145 -0.55 11.08 5.46
CA GLU A 145 -0.01 10.74 6.78
C GLU A 145 -0.67 9.48 7.36
N ARG A 146 -1.99 9.38 7.23
CA ARG A 146 -2.75 8.23 7.69
C ARG A 146 -2.39 6.95 6.95
N ASP A 147 -2.20 7.02 5.64
CA ASP A 147 -1.84 5.87 4.82
C ASP A 147 -0.41 5.43 5.11
N ALA A 148 0.52 6.38 5.24
CA ALA A 148 1.89 6.10 5.65
C ALA A 148 1.95 5.43 7.05
N ALA A 149 1.16 5.91 8.01
CA ALA A 149 1.08 5.30 9.34
C ALA A 149 0.51 3.88 9.28
N ASN A 150 -0.51 3.63 8.44
CA ASN A 150 -1.10 2.30 8.25
C ASN A 150 -0.10 1.31 7.63
N GLU A 151 0.65 1.73 6.62
CA GLU A 151 1.70 0.90 6.01
C GLU A 151 2.84 0.59 6.98
N ALA A 152 3.34 1.61 7.70
CA ALA A 152 4.37 1.44 8.70
C ALA A 152 3.93 0.48 9.82
N GLN A 153 2.67 0.54 10.22
CA GLN A 153 2.10 -0.38 11.19
C GLN A 153 2.12 -1.82 10.68
N GLY A 154 1.75 -2.05 9.41
CA GLY A 154 1.72 -3.39 8.82
C GLY A 154 3.08 -4.09 8.77
N GLN A 155 4.19 -3.33 8.74
CA GLN A 155 5.57 -3.85 8.82
C GLN A 155 6.18 -3.78 10.22
N SER A 156 5.40 -3.43 11.23
CA SER A 156 5.89 -3.28 12.60
C SER A 156 6.29 -4.62 13.24
N LEU A 157 7.15 -4.53 14.26
CA LEU A 157 7.52 -5.68 15.09
C LEU A 157 6.31 -6.37 15.74
N LEU A 158 5.20 -5.65 15.92
CA LEU A 158 3.97 -6.23 16.45
C LEU A 158 3.37 -7.25 15.47
N PHE A 159 3.32 -6.92 14.18
CA PHE A 159 2.82 -7.84 13.16
C PHE A 159 3.75 -9.03 12.95
N GLN A 160 5.07 -8.79 12.92
CA GLN A 160 6.08 -9.86 12.85
C GLN A 160 6.01 -10.78 14.08
N GLY A 161 5.93 -10.21 15.27
CA GLY A 161 5.74 -10.97 16.51
C GLY A 161 4.42 -11.75 16.53
N GLY A 162 3.35 -11.15 16.03
CA GLY A 162 2.05 -11.80 15.86
C GLY A 162 2.14 -13.03 14.94
N ASN A 163 2.82 -12.89 13.80
CA ASN A 163 3.09 -14.01 12.89
C ASN A 163 3.85 -15.14 13.59
N LEU A 164 4.90 -14.81 14.34
CA LEU A 164 5.67 -15.80 15.09
C LEU A 164 4.82 -16.54 16.13
N VAL A 165 4.07 -15.81 16.95
CA VAL A 165 3.21 -16.37 18.01
C VAL A 165 2.11 -17.25 17.40
N PHE A 166 1.48 -16.83 16.32
CA PHE A 166 0.47 -17.61 15.62
C PHE A 166 1.03 -18.94 15.11
N ASN A 167 2.17 -18.92 14.43
CA ASN A 167 2.80 -20.14 13.90
C ASN A 167 3.36 -21.03 15.02
N ALA A 168 3.82 -20.46 16.14
CA ALA A 168 4.16 -21.25 17.32
C ALA A 168 2.92 -21.96 17.91
N GLY A 169 1.76 -21.30 17.91
CA GLY A 169 0.48 -21.93 18.28
C GLY A 169 0.16 -23.14 17.41
N ILE A 170 0.26 -23.00 16.08
CA ILE A 170 0.06 -24.10 15.12
C ILE A 170 1.06 -25.25 15.37
N PHE A 171 2.34 -24.93 15.62
CA PHE A 171 3.36 -25.91 15.98
C PHE A 171 2.96 -26.75 17.17
N PHE A 172 2.48 -26.15 18.26
CA PHE A 172 2.06 -26.87 19.43
C PHE A 172 0.79 -27.71 19.21
N VAL A 173 -0.17 -27.22 18.41
CA VAL A 173 -1.36 -27.99 18.05
C VAL A 173 -0.99 -29.27 17.30
N ILE A 174 -0.11 -29.18 16.30
CA ILE A 174 0.30 -30.35 15.51
C ILE A 174 1.25 -31.25 16.33
N GLY A 175 2.24 -30.65 17.00
CA GLY A 175 3.27 -31.40 17.74
C GLY A 175 2.75 -32.03 19.02
N ALA A 176 2.24 -31.24 19.95
CA ALA A 176 1.78 -31.71 21.24
C ALA A 176 0.36 -32.28 21.20
N GLY A 177 -0.52 -31.72 20.33
CA GLY A 177 -1.89 -32.20 20.22
C GLY A 177 -2.01 -33.52 19.47
N PHE A 178 -1.25 -33.72 18.39
CA PHE A 178 -1.32 -34.92 17.54
C PHE A 178 -0.08 -35.81 17.59
N GLY A 179 1.00 -35.36 18.25
CA GLY A 179 2.26 -36.09 18.29
C GLY A 179 3.13 -36.00 17.02
N HIS A 180 2.74 -35.13 16.07
CA HIS A 180 3.36 -35.03 14.74
C HIS A 180 4.50 -34.01 14.68
N TRP A 181 5.57 -34.18 15.47
CA TRP A 181 6.63 -33.18 15.66
C TRP A 181 7.37 -32.77 14.36
N ILE A 182 7.55 -33.70 13.41
CA ILE A 182 8.20 -33.41 12.12
C ILE A 182 7.30 -32.47 11.29
N SER A 183 6.01 -32.79 11.16
CA SER A 183 5.02 -31.93 10.49
C SER A 183 4.89 -30.59 11.18
N ALA A 184 4.87 -30.57 12.51
CA ALA A 184 4.82 -29.35 13.32
C ALA A 184 6.00 -28.43 13.00
N THR A 185 7.23 -28.99 12.99
CA THR A 185 8.45 -28.22 12.69
C THR A 185 8.41 -27.67 11.26
N THR A 186 8.02 -28.47 10.28
CA THR A 186 7.88 -28.04 8.89
C THR A 186 6.84 -26.91 8.76
N SER A 187 5.69 -27.08 9.41
CA SER A 187 4.60 -26.07 9.40
C SER A 187 5.04 -24.77 10.05
N LEU A 188 5.79 -24.82 11.16
CA LEU A 188 6.33 -23.64 11.83
C LEU A 188 7.21 -22.82 10.89
N PHE A 189 8.22 -23.43 10.29
CA PHE A 189 9.14 -22.71 9.40
C PHE A 189 8.44 -22.21 8.14
N THR A 190 7.60 -23.02 7.52
CA THR A 190 6.86 -22.63 6.32
C THR A 190 5.89 -21.48 6.64
N GLY A 191 5.15 -21.58 7.74
CA GLY A 191 4.18 -20.56 8.14
C GLY A 191 4.86 -19.23 8.49
N ILE A 192 5.93 -19.25 9.30
CA ILE A 192 6.71 -18.05 9.62
C ILE A 192 7.25 -17.43 8.34
N THR A 193 7.92 -18.20 7.49
CA THR A 193 8.50 -17.68 6.24
C THR A 193 7.44 -17.08 5.33
N THR A 194 6.30 -17.74 5.16
CA THR A 194 5.20 -17.23 4.32
C THR A 194 4.65 -15.92 4.87
N GLY A 195 4.43 -15.84 6.18
CA GLY A 195 3.94 -14.63 6.83
C GLY A 195 4.94 -13.48 6.77
N GLU A 196 6.24 -13.74 7.01
CA GLU A 196 7.29 -12.71 6.89
C GLU A 196 7.43 -12.21 5.46
N VAL A 197 7.39 -13.08 4.45
CA VAL A 197 7.43 -12.66 3.04
C VAL A 197 6.20 -11.80 2.72
N MET A 198 5.02 -12.13 3.23
CA MET A 198 3.83 -11.30 3.06
C MET A 198 4.02 -9.92 3.68
N ILE A 199 4.51 -9.84 4.92
CA ILE A 199 4.75 -8.57 5.63
C ILE A 199 5.81 -7.73 4.92
N LEU A 200 6.95 -8.33 4.55
CA LEU A 200 8.07 -7.63 3.93
C LEU A 200 7.78 -7.19 2.48
N THR A 201 6.87 -7.86 1.78
CA THR A 201 6.44 -7.48 0.43
C THR A 201 5.28 -6.50 0.41
N GLN A 202 4.74 -6.11 1.58
CA GLN A 202 3.69 -5.10 1.67
C GLN A 202 4.17 -3.79 1.07
N PRO A 203 3.36 -3.10 0.24
CA PRO A 203 3.67 -1.77 -0.27
C PRO A 203 3.97 -0.77 0.84
N VAL A 204 4.93 0.09 0.60
CA VAL A 204 5.35 1.20 1.49
C VAL A 204 5.40 2.52 0.73
N GLY A 205 4.57 2.65 -0.30
CA GLY A 205 4.55 3.79 -1.19
C GLY A 205 4.15 5.08 -0.48
N ALA A 206 3.17 5.02 0.41
CA ALA A 206 2.74 6.18 1.19
C ALA A 206 3.82 6.62 2.20
N VAL A 207 4.53 5.68 2.84
CA VAL A 207 5.68 6.00 3.72
C VAL A 207 6.76 6.75 2.95
N MET A 208 7.15 6.23 1.78
CA MET A 208 8.16 6.87 0.93
C MET A 208 7.69 8.23 0.41
N ALA A 209 6.44 8.33 -0.02
CA ALA A 209 5.84 9.58 -0.48
C ALA A 209 5.82 10.64 0.63
N LEU A 210 5.46 10.28 1.86
CA LEU A 210 5.48 11.18 3.00
C LEU A 210 6.89 11.70 3.30
N HIS A 211 7.90 10.84 3.25
CA HIS A 211 9.30 11.24 3.41
C HIS A 211 9.78 12.20 2.32
N GLN A 212 9.44 11.94 1.04
CA GLN A 212 9.76 12.82 -0.08
C GLN A 212 9.03 14.16 0.06
N TYR A 213 7.75 14.12 0.39
CA TYR A 213 6.92 15.29 0.60
C TYR A 213 7.49 16.20 1.68
N ARG A 214 7.80 15.67 2.87
CA ARG A 214 8.41 16.42 3.98
C ARG A 214 9.76 17.04 3.63
N ARG A 215 10.51 16.46 2.69
CA ARG A 215 11.75 17.04 2.17
C ARG A 215 11.54 18.12 1.13
N GLY A 216 10.35 18.21 0.53
CA GLY A 216 10.05 19.11 -0.60
C GLY A 216 10.49 18.55 -1.95
N ASP A 217 10.79 17.24 -2.03
CA ASP A 217 11.28 16.55 -3.23
C ASP A 217 10.07 16.10 -4.11
N LEU A 218 9.31 17.04 -4.65
CA LEU A 218 8.08 16.75 -5.39
C LEU A 218 8.32 16.24 -6.83
N GLY A 219 9.54 16.32 -7.35
CA GLY A 219 9.89 15.86 -8.70
C GLY A 219 10.64 14.53 -8.76
N ALA A 220 10.96 13.92 -7.61
CA ALA A 220 11.69 12.66 -7.60
C ALA A 220 10.84 11.52 -8.16
N PRO A 221 11.37 10.68 -9.08
CA PRO A 221 10.68 9.47 -9.48
C PRO A 221 10.42 8.57 -8.26
N SER A 222 9.30 7.83 -8.27
CA SER A 222 9.08 6.82 -7.24
C SER A 222 10.10 5.71 -7.44
N ALA A 223 11.14 5.68 -6.62
CA ALA A 223 11.97 4.49 -6.48
C ALA A 223 11.12 3.41 -5.78
N GLY A 224 10.27 2.75 -6.54
CA GLY A 224 9.46 1.65 -6.04
C GLY A 224 10.24 0.36 -6.22
N VAL A 225 10.56 -0.33 -5.13
CA VAL A 225 10.97 -1.73 -5.19
C VAL A 225 9.78 -2.51 -5.73
N ARG A 226 9.90 -3.06 -6.94
CA ARG A 226 8.90 -3.99 -7.47
C ARG A 226 9.27 -5.39 -7.00
N VAL A 227 8.38 -5.98 -6.22
CA VAL A 227 8.49 -7.37 -5.81
C VAL A 227 7.63 -8.20 -6.75
N GLY A 228 8.25 -9.05 -7.54
CA GLY A 228 7.58 -10.06 -8.35
C GLY A 228 7.73 -11.43 -7.68
N ILE A 229 6.64 -12.17 -7.55
CA ILE A 229 6.68 -13.57 -7.12
C ILE A 229 6.34 -14.43 -8.33
N ALA A 230 7.24 -15.33 -8.71
CA ALA A 230 7.00 -16.26 -9.81
C ALA A 230 7.13 -17.70 -9.29
N PRO A 231 6.22 -18.61 -9.68
CA PRO A 231 6.39 -20.03 -9.38
C PRO A 231 7.60 -20.58 -10.15
N LEU A 232 8.50 -21.24 -9.44
CA LEU A 232 9.59 -22.01 -10.05
C LEU A 232 9.12 -23.46 -10.12
N VAL A 233 8.88 -23.95 -11.33
CA VAL A 233 8.58 -25.36 -11.56
C VAL A 233 9.75 -25.97 -12.33
N ALA A 234 10.55 -26.77 -11.65
CA ALA A 234 11.61 -27.57 -12.27
C ALA A 234 11.27 -29.06 -12.16
N LYS A 235 11.88 -29.89 -13.00
CA LYS A 235 11.57 -31.33 -13.15
C LYS A 235 11.58 -32.12 -11.83
N ASN A 236 12.32 -31.67 -10.82
CA ASN A 236 12.45 -32.31 -9.52
C ASN A 236 12.33 -31.35 -8.33
N ALA A 237 11.89 -30.13 -8.54
CA ALA A 237 11.70 -29.13 -7.48
C ALA A 237 10.59 -28.14 -7.86
N SER A 238 9.72 -27.86 -6.92
CA SER A 238 8.76 -26.75 -7.01
C SER A 238 9.09 -25.75 -5.90
N GLY A 239 9.11 -24.47 -6.25
CA GLY A 239 9.41 -23.39 -5.32
C GLY A 239 8.82 -22.06 -5.81
N MET A 240 9.07 -21.02 -5.06
CA MET A 240 8.76 -19.64 -5.45
C MET A 240 10.04 -18.84 -5.59
N VAL A 241 10.15 -18.05 -6.64
CA VAL A 241 11.22 -17.06 -6.83
C VAL A 241 10.66 -15.68 -6.51
N VAL A 242 11.33 -14.97 -5.61
CA VAL A 242 11.06 -13.55 -5.35
C VAL A 242 12.01 -12.73 -6.20
N ILE A 243 11.46 -11.93 -7.12
CA ILE A 243 12.21 -11.03 -7.98
C ILE A 243 12.08 -9.64 -7.40
N LEU A 244 13.21 -9.06 -6.97
CA LEU A 244 13.28 -7.68 -6.53
C LEU A 244 13.83 -6.83 -7.68
N THR A 245 13.04 -5.86 -8.16
CA THR A 245 13.50 -4.84 -9.14
C THR A 245 13.55 -3.49 -8.43
N PHE A 246 14.72 -2.85 -8.44
CA PHE A 246 14.99 -1.55 -7.84
C PHE A 246 14.87 -0.44 -8.85
#